data_ad9271761cc0d2b45e6d6a459e36aeed
#
_entry.id   ad9271761cc0d2b45e6d6a459e36aeed
#
_cell.length_a   1.000
_cell.length_b   1.000
_cell.length_c   1.000
_cell.angle_alpha   90.00
_cell.angle_beta   90.00
_cell.angle_gamma   90.00
#
_symmetry.space_group_name_H-M   'P 1'
#
loop_
_entity.id
_entity.type
_entity.pdbx_description
1 polymer ?
#
loop_
_entity_poly.entity_id
_entity_poly.type
_entity_poly.pdbx_seq_one_letter_code
_entity_poly.pdbx_strand_id
1 'polypeptide(L)'
;MQALLNAIATMPLPVDTCCIFHGRGGLYAGCEQWTLDVYPPVFVLTSFATTTDEQLATVGAALQARWQQIAPPDQAQSLNWVFQQRGQAARPQARSDTLLMAGSVPDPHIVTEGPALFLVRVLRGQNHGLFLDMAEGRRWVREFAADFRQSEGRGAKVLNLFAYTCAFSVAALQGGAAHVTNLDMARGALATGQQNHQLNGLAPQGASFLAHDLFNSWGKVTRGGPYDLVIADPPSYQKGSFVATKDYARLLRRLPDLLAPGGRALLCLNAPELPWAWLREQVDEHAPGLQLIERLAHPPAFADVDADRALKVGAYRAARRTD
;
A
#
# COMPACT_ATOMS: atom_id res chain seq x y z
N MET A 1 20.14 15.27 6.81
CA MET A 1 19.87 15.68 5.41
C MET A 1 20.83 15.04 4.40
N GLN A 2 22.11 14.82 4.70
CA GLN A 2 23.09 14.32 3.75
C GLN A 2 22.70 12.97 3.10
N ALA A 3 22.12 12.06 3.86
CA ALA A 3 21.67 10.77 3.30
C ALA A 3 20.54 10.91 2.25
N LEU A 4 19.60 11.84 2.46
CA LEU A 4 18.58 12.18 1.46
C LEU A 4 19.21 12.76 0.19
N LEU A 5 20.16 13.70 0.32
CA LEU A 5 20.85 14.28 -0.82
C LEU A 5 21.67 13.23 -1.60
N ASN A 6 22.30 12.30 -0.91
CA ASN A 6 23.01 11.18 -1.53
C ASN A 6 22.06 10.26 -2.31
N ALA A 7 20.89 9.95 -1.73
CA ALA A 7 19.87 9.15 -2.42
C ALA A 7 19.37 9.85 -3.70
N ILE A 8 19.15 11.16 -3.64
CA ILE A 8 18.78 11.96 -4.81
C ILE A 8 19.91 11.91 -5.87
N ALA A 9 21.16 12.10 -5.44
CA ALA A 9 22.30 12.15 -6.36
C ALA A 9 22.55 10.83 -7.10
N THR A 10 22.12 9.70 -6.53
CA THR A 10 22.37 8.36 -7.08
C THR A 10 21.13 7.68 -7.67
N MET A 11 19.92 8.24 -7.49
CA MET A 11 18.70 7.62 -8.00
C MET A 11 18.76 7.44 -9.53
N PRO A 12 18.30 6.30 -10.08
CA PRO A 12 18.11 6.14 -11.51
C PRO A 12 16.92 6.99 -12.00
N LEU A 13 16.69 7.05 -13.30
CA LEU A 13 15.44 7.58 -13.85
C LEU A 13 14.27 6.73 -13.34
N PRO A 14 13.32 7.31 -12.57
CA PRO A 14 12.17 6.55 -12.10
C PRO A 14 11.19 6.30 -13.26
N VAL A 15 10.90 5.04 -13.51
CA VAL A 15 9.91 4.60 -14.52
C VAL A 15 8.59 4.26 -13.83
N ASP A 16 8.67 3.54 -12.71
CA ASP A 16 7.53 3.17 -11.88
C ASP A 16 7.47 4.01 -10.60
N THR A 17 6.31 3.98 -9.93
CA THR A 17 6.18 4.54 -8.59
C THR A 17 7.10 3.79 -7.62
N CYS A 18 7.86 4.52 -6.84
CA CYS A 18 8.70 3.93 -5.81
C CYS A 18 9.05 4.93 -4.71
N CYS A 19 9.52 4.43 -3.58
CA CYS A 19 10.17 5.23 -2.57
C CYS A 19 11.67 5.36 -2.91
N ILE A 20 12.16 6.59 -3.02
CA ILE A 20 13.58 6.90 -3.26
C ILE A 20 14.34 6.94 -1.93
N PHE A 21 13.70 7.50 -0.90
CA PHE A 21 14.32 7.65 0.43
C PHE A 21 13.29 7.55 1.53
N HIS A 22 13.59 6.71 2.54
CA HIS A 22 12.74 6.53 3.72
C HIS A 22 13.57 6.67 4.99
N GLY A 23 13.67 7.89 5.51
CA GLY A 23 14.42 8.17 6.75
C GLY A 23 13.75 7.60 8.01
N ARG A 24 12.43 7.42 7.99
CA ARG A 24 11.63 7.00 9.15
C ARG A 24 12.00 5.63 9.71
N GLY A 25 12.62 4.78 8.93
CA GLY A 25 13.19 3.51 9.39
C GLY A 25 14.42 3.65 10.30
N GLY A 26 14.90 4.87 10.58
CA GLY A 26 15.99 5.13 11.50
C GLY A 26 17.39 4.75 11.01
N LEU A 27 17.52 4.23 9.78
CA LEU A 27 18.81 3.85 9.19
C LEU A 27 19.74 5.04 8.93
N TYR A 28 19.20 6.26 8.88
CA TYR A 28 19.90 7.46 8.46
C TYR A 28 19.79 8.53 9.53
N ALA A 29 20.73 8.53 10.49
CA ALA A 29 20.73 9.47 11.61
C ALA A 29 20.61 10.94 11.15
N GLY A 30 19.67 11.69 11.77
CA GLY A 30 19.35 13.07 11.42
C GLY A 30 18.55 13.25 10.13
N CYS A 31 17.97 12.16 9.58
CA CYS A 31 17.09 12.19 8.42
C CYS A 31 15.73 11.52 8.68
N GLU A 32 15.40 11.20 9.92
CA GLU A 32 14.23 10.43 10.33
C GLU A 32 12.90 11.11 9.96
N GLN A 33 12.92 12.45 9.81
CA GLN A 33 11.73 13.19 9.41
C GLN A 33 11.42 13.14 7.92
N TRP A 34 12.35 12.64 7.06
CA TRP A 34 12.21 12.75 5.62
C TRP A 34 11.79 11.46 4.95
N THR A 35 10.85 11.58 3.99
CA THR A 35 10.65 10.58 2.93
C THR A 35 10.61 11.28 1.58
N LEU A 36 11.16 10.62 0.56
CA LEU A 36 11.07 11.04 -0.83
C LEU A 36 10.49 9.90 -1.65
N ASP A 37 9.27 10.09 -2.10
CA ASP A 37 8.57 9.17 -2.98
C ASP A 37 8.53 9.74 -4.39
N VAL A 38 8.37 8.88 -5.39
CA VAL A 38 8.12 9.31 -6.75
C VAL A 38 6.86 8.65 -7.29
N TYR A 39 6.02 9.48 -7.86
CA TYR A 39 4.83 9.13 -8.65
C TYR A 39 5.04 9.77 -10.02
N PRO A 40 5.73 9.09 -10.95
CA PRO A 40 6.20 9.73 -12.18
C PRO A 40 5.08 10.50 -12.89
N PRO A 41 5.35 11.71 -13.36
CA PRO A 41 6.64 12.42 -13.37
C PRO A 41 6.86 13.35 -12.14
N VAL A 42 6.20 13.11 -10.99
CA VAL A 42 6.19 14.00 -9.82
C VAL A 42 6.92 13.37 -8.63
N PHE A 43 7.88 14.09 -8.07
CA PHE A 43 8.50 13.73 -6.78
C PHE A 43 7.68 14.30 -5.62
N VAL A 44 7.57 13.54 -4.54
CA VAL A 44 6.85 13.93 -3.32
C VAL A 44 7.80 13.87 -2.14
N LEU A 45 8.27 15.03 -1.69
CA LEU A 45 9.04 15.16 -0.45
C LEU A 45 8.06 15.31 0.71
N THR A 46 8.13 14.43 1.70
CA THR A 46 7.34 14.55 2.93
C THR A 46 8.27 14.80 4.12
N SER A 47 7.89 15.74 4.99
CA SER A 47 8.53 15.94 6.28
C SER A 47 7.56 15.76 7.44
N PHE A 48 8.03 15.07 8.48
CA PHE A 48 7.29 14.85 9.74
C PHE A 48 7.75 15.77 10.89
N ALA A 49 8.70 16.68 10.60
CA ALA A 49 9.15 17.73 11.50
C ALA A 49 9.11 19.07 10.77
N THR A 50 9.22 20.18 11.54
CA THR A 50 9.28 21.53 10.96
C THR A 50 10.44 21.62 9.96
N THR A 51 10.17 22.19 8.79
CA THR A 51 11.11 22.32 7.70
C THR A 51 11.37 23.80 7.40
N THR A 52 12.62 24.17 7.16
CA THR A 52 13.00 25.55 6.79
C THR A 52 13.01 25.72 5.26
N ASP A 53 12.84 26.96 4.79
CA ASP A 53 12.91 27.29 3.37
C ASP A 53 14.30 26.96 2.77
N GLU A 54 15.37 27.10 3.57
CA GLU A 54 16.73 26.72 3.17
C GLU A 54 16.85 25.20 2.91
N GLN A 55 16.23 24.40 3.76
CA GLN A 55 16.20 22.94 3.59
C GLN A 55 15.46 22.56 2.31
N LEU A 56 14.32 23.20 2.03
CA LEU A 56 13.54 22.97 0.80
C LEU A 56 14.31 23.42 -0.43
N ALA A 57 14.97 24.57 -0.36
CA ALA A 57 15.82 25.07 -1.46
C ALA A 57 16.98 24.11 -1.77
N THR A 58 17.61 23.55 -0.72
CA THR A 58 18.71 22.58 -0.86
C THR A 58 18.23 21.30 -1.54
N VAL A 59 17.09 20.74 -1.11
CA VAL A 59 16.52 19.53 -1.74
C VAL A 59 16.08 19.82 -3.17
N GLY A 60 15.43 20.97 -3.41
CA GLY A 60 14.99 21.37 -4.75
C GLY A 60 16.16 21.50 -5.72
N ALA A 61 17.28 22.11 -5.29
CA ALA A 61 18.50 22.23 -6.10
C ALA A 61 19.12 20.86 -6.41
N ALA A 62 19.16 19.94 -5.44
CA ALA A 62 19.65 18.58 -5.65
C ALA A 62 18.76 17.79 -6.63
N LEU A 63 17.43 17.87 -6.48
CA LEU A 63 16.47 17.23 -7.40
C LEU A 63 16.64 17.78 -8.83
N GLN A 64 16.74 19.11 -8.98
CA GLN A 64 16.91 19.75 -10.28
C GLN A 64 18.23 19.33 -10.95
N ALA A 65 19.34 19.34 -10.20
CA ALA A 65 20.65 18.91 -10.72
C ALA A 65 20.64 17.44 -11.17
N ARG A 66 20.01 16.56 -10.36
CA ARG A 66 19.90 15.14 -10.73
C ARG A 66 18.97 14.92 -11.91
N TRP A 67 17.80 15.59 -11.91
CA TRP A 67 16.84 15.48 -13.00
C TRP A 67 17.43 15.87 -14.35
N GLN A 68 18.22 16.95 -14.40
CA GLN A 68 18.93 17.36 -15.62
C GLN A 68 19.90 16.30 -16.16
N GLN A 69 20.43 15.43 -15.30
CA GLN A 69 21.37 14.36 -15.71
C GLN A 69 20.67 13.11 -16.22
N ILE A 70 19.48 12.77 -15.68
CA ILE A 70 18.82 11.48 -15.91
C ILE A 70 17.57 11.57 -16.77
N ALA A 71 16.91 12.73 -16.82
CA ALA A 71 15.67 12.90 -17.59
C ALA A 71 15.93 12.85 -19.09
N PRO A 72 14.93 12.43 -19.90
CA PRO A 72 14.98 12.59 -21.35
C PRO A 72 15.23 14.04 -21.72
N PRO A 73 15.95 14.33 -22.83
CA PRO A 73 16.37 15.70 -23.21
C PRO A 73 15.20 16.69 -23.31
N ASP A 74 14.04 16.24 -23.77
CA ASP A 74 12.79 17.02 -23.87
C ASP A 74 12.15 17.34 -22.53
N GLN A 75 12.51 16.62 -21.46
CA GLN A 75 11.96 16.76 -20.11
C GLN A 75 12.97 17.31 -19.09
N ALA A 76 14.24 17.44 -19.45
CA ALA A 76 15.31 17.82 -18.51
C ALA A 76 15.09 19.18 -17.82
N GLN A 77 14.30 20.09 -18.42
CA GLN A 77 13.97 21.40 -17.84
C GLN A 77 12.68 21.37 -16.97
N SER A 78 11.94 20.28 -16.95
CA SER A 78 10.60 20.20 -16.36
C SER A 78 10.55 19.32 -15.10
N LEU A 79 11.36 19.64 -14.09
CA LEU A 79 11.25 18.98 -12.78
C LEU A 79 9.87 19.28 -12.17
N ASN A 80 9.14 18.23 -11.80
CA ASN A 80 7.88 18.35 -11.07
C ASN A 80 8.08 17.79 -9.66
N TRP A 81 7.85 18.61 -8.63
CA TRP A 81 7.88 18.12 -7.27
C TRP A 81 6.97 18.90 -6.34
N VAL A 82 6.48 18.19 -5.33
CA VAL A 82 5.63 18.71 -4.27
C VAL A 82 6.27 18.47 -2.92
N PHE A 83 6.00 19.36 -1.98
CA PHE A 83 6.36 19.20 -0.57
C PHE A 83 5.10 18.98 0.26
N GLN A 84 5.14 17.98 1.16
CA GLN A 84 4.05 17.71 2.10
C GLN A 84 4.57 17.77 3.53
N GLN A 85 3.98 18.66 4.34
CA GLN A 85 4.22 18.70 5.78
C GLN A 85 3.22 17.78 6.49
N ARG A 86 3.72 16.88 7.36
CA ARG A 86 2.91 15.96 8.16
C ARG A 86 3.25 16.04 9.66
N GLY A 87 2.46 15.36 10.50
CA GLY A 87 2.68 15.28 11.94
C GLY A 87 2.23 16.54 12.68
N GLN A 88 2.76 16.75 13.89
CA GLN A 88 2.43 17.91 14.75
C GLN A 88 2.90 19.25 14.17
N ALA A 89 3.81 19.22 13.21
CA ALA A 89 4.29 20.40 12.49
C ALA A 89 3.27 20.90 11.44
N ALA A 90 2.29 20.08 11.05
CA ALA A 90 1.21 20.50 10.17
C ALA A 90 0.26 21.46 10.92
N ARG A 91 -0.13 22.55 10.27
CA ARG A 91 -1.04 23.54 10.88
C ARG A 91 -2.41 22.90 11.12
N PRO A 92 -3.03 23.05 12.32
CA PRO A 92 -4.29 22.39 12.66
C PRO A 92 -5.49 22.74 11.74
N GLN A 93 -5.38 23.82 10.96
CA GLN A 93 -6.45 24.34 10.09
C GLN A 93 -6.23 24.12 8.60
N ALA A 94 -5.06 23.61 8.16
CA ALA A 94 -4.80 23.35 6.76
C ALA A 94 -5.27 21.94 6.38
N ARG A 95 -6.16 21.84 5.39
CA ARG A 95 -6.70 20.56 4.86
C ARG A 95 -5.66 19.66 4.20
N SER A 96 -4.53 20.17 3.81
CA SER A 96 -3.24 19.49 3.54
C SER A 96 -2.19 20.57 3.37
N ASP A 97 -1.08 20.45 4.09
CA ASP A 97 0.08 21.32 3.88
C ASP A 97 0.91 20.76 2.70
N THR A 98 0.29 20.62 1.55
CA THR A 98 0.97 20.19 0.32
C THR A 98 1.17 21.39 -0.59
N LEU A 99 2.41 21.65 -0.95
CA LEU A 99 2.83 22.77 -1.78
C LEU A 99 3.43 22.26 -3.09
N LEU A 100 2.98 22.79 -4.23
CA LEU A 100 3.68 22.60 -5.49
C LEU A 100 4.95 23.48 -5.46
N MET A 101 6.10 22.85 -5.50
CA MET A 101 7.39 23.52 -5.39
C MET A 101 7.98 23.88 -6.75
N ALA A 102 7.79 23.01 -7.75
CA ALA A 102 8.18 23.28 -9.14
C ALA A 102 7.36 22.46 -10.13
N GLY A 103 7.24 22.95 -11.35
CA GLY A 103 6.59 22.29 -12.48
C GLY A 103 5.06 22.19 -12.33
N SER A 104 4.51 21.05 -12.68
CA SER A 104 3.07 20.80 -12.66
C SER A 104 2.77 19.37 -12.22
N VAL A 105 1.54 19.12 -11.77
CA VAL A 105 1.02 17.79 -11.47
C VAL A 105 -0.03 17.45 -12.51
N PRO A 106 0.08 16.30 -13.21
CA PRO A 106 -0.93 15.86 -14.17
C PRO A 106 -2.32 15.72 -13.53
N ASP A 107 -3.37 16.00 -14.30
CA ASP A 107 -4.76 15.75 -13.88
C ASP A 107 -5.55 15.20 -15.08
N PRO A 108 -5.89 13.89 -15.10
CA PRO A 108 -5.62 12.88 -14.07
C PRO A 108 -4.14 12.50 -13.98
N HIS A 109 -3.67 12.23 -12.75
CA HIS A 109 -2.31 11.71 -12.51
C HIS A 109 -2.36 10.19 -12.46
N ILE A 110 -1.95 9.56 -13.54
CA ILE A 110 -1.89 8.10 -13.69
C ILE A 110 -0.44 7.67 -13.63
N VAL A 111 -0.16 6.67 -12.82
CA VAL A 111 1.19 6.14 -12.57
C VAL A 111 1.23 4.65 -12.80
N THR A 112 2.44 4.10 -12.96
CA THR A 112 2.69 2.67 -13.15
C THR A 112 3.29 2.03 -11.89
N GLU A 113 2.97 0.77 -11.67
CA GLU A 113 3.69 -0.16 -10.81
C GLU A 113 3.74 -1.51 -11.53
N GLY A 114 4.86 -1.80 -12.17
CA GLY A 114 4.98 -2.93 -13.08
C GLY A 114 3.91 -2.88 -14.18
N PRO A 115 3.07 -3.94 -14.33
CA PRO A 115 2.04 -3.94 -15.38
C PRO A 115 0.77 -3.17 -15.01
N ALA A 116 0.67 -2.61 -13.79
CA ALA A 116 -0.55 -1.99 -13.30
C ALA A 116 -0.52 -0.46 -13.40
N LEU A 117 -1.68 0.13 -13.70
CA LEU A 117 -1.92 1.57 -13.74
C LEU A 117 -2.76 1.99 -12.53
N PHE A 118 -2.39 3.10 -11.89
CA PHE A 118 -3.10 3.63 -10.74
C PHE A 118 -3.32 5.14 -10.84
N LEU A 119 -4.52 5.57 -10.48
CA LEU A 119 -4.84 6.98 -10.31
C LEU A 119 -4.36 7.45 -8.94
N VAL A 120 -3.50 8.46 -8.91
CA VAL A 120 -2.96 9.07 -7.69
C VAL A 120 -3.32 10.55 -7.59
N ARG A 121 -3.24 11.11 -6.37
CA ARG A 121 -3.56 12.50 -6.08
C ARG A 121 -2.56 13.09 -5.10
N VAL A 122 -1.42 13.53 -5.61
CA VAL A 122 -0.30 13.99 -4.78
C VAL A 122 -0.50 15.39 -4.16
N LEU A 123 -1.45 16.18 -4.67
CA LEU A 123 -1.76 17.51 -4.12
C LEU A 123 -2.88 17.50 -3.08
N ARG A 124 -3.50 16.35 -2.79
CA ARG A 124 -4.67 16.28 -1.91
C ARG A 124 -4.56 15.16 -0.90
N GLY A 125 -4.87 15.52 0.36
CA GLY A 125 -4.89 14.55 1.45
C GLY A 125 -3.50 14.06 1.87
N GLN A 126 -3.47 13.17 2.85
CA GLN A 126 -2.23 12.58 3.35
C GLN A 126 -1.79 11.35 2.57
N ASN A 127 -2.74 10.60 2.03
CA ASN A 127 -2.49 9.39 1.26
C ASN A 127 -2.76 9.66 -0.22
N HIS A 128 -1.82 9.26 -1.08
CA HIS A 128 -1.83 9.64 -2.50
C HIS A 128 -2.63 8.67 -3.39
N GLY A 129 -3.22 7.61 -2.83
CA GLY A 129 -4.01 6.63 -3.58
C GLY A 129 -3.29 5.30 -3.80
N LEU A 130 -1.98 5.22 -3.56
CA LEU A 130 -1.19 3.99 -3.63
C LEU A 130 -0.16 3.97 -2.49
N PHE A 131 -0.14 2.91 -1.71
CA PHE A 131 0.84 2.68 -0.65
C PHE A 131 2.04 1.93 -1.23
N LEU A 132 3.20 2.59 -1.29
CA LEU A 132 4.41 2.06 -1.95
C LEU A 132 5.07 0.94 -1.15
N ASP A 133 4.94 0.93 0.16
CA ASP A 133 5.43 -0.10 1.07
C ASP A 133 4.76 -1.47 0.87
N MET A 134 3.57 -1.49 0.24
CA MET A 134 2.82 -2.71 -0.08
C MET A 134 3.08 -3.27 -1.49
N ALA A 135 4.06 -2.77 -2.22
CA ALA A 135 4.37 -3.23 -3.58
C ALA A 135 4.69 -4.75 -3.62
N GLU A 136 5.47 -5.25 -2.65
CA GLU A 136 5.78 -6.68 -2.55
C GLU A 136 4.53 -7.53 -2.22
N GLY A 137 3.63 -7.02 -1.38
CA GLY A 137 2.35 -7.66 -1.10
C GLY A 137 1.48 -7.77 -2.36
N ARG A 138 1.42 -6.72 -3.18
CA ARG A 138 0.69 -6.75 -4.45
C ARG A 138 1.32 -7.70 -5.47
N ARG A 139 2.65 -7.74 -5.53
CA ARG A 139 3.38 -8.70 -6.37
C ARG A 139 3.03 -10.13 -5.95
N TRP A 140 3.12 -10.44 -4.67
CA TRP A 140 2.77 -11.75 -4.11
C TRP A 140 1.32 -12.16 -4.45
N VAL A 141 0.36 -11.25 -4.34
CA VAL A 141 -1.05 -11.51 -4.68
C VAL A 141 -1.22 -11.83 -6.16
N ARG A 142 -0.51 -11.13 -7.04
CA ARG A 142 -0.53 -11.41 -8.48
C ARG A 142 0.04 -12.78 -8.80
N GLU A 143 1.20 -13.10 -8.23
CA GLU A 143 1.85 -14.41 -8.37
C GLU A 143 0.96 -15.53 -7.81
N PHE A 144 0.40 -15.36 -6.61
CA PHE A 144 -0.57 -16.31 -6.06
C PHE A 144 -1.73 -16.58 -6.99
N ALA A 145 -2.33 -15.55 -7.57
CA ALA A 145 -3.49 -15.73 -8.47
C ALA A 145 -3.11 -16.48 -9.77
N ALA A 146 -1.90 -16.21 -10.29
CA ALA A 146 -1.38 -16.91 -11.47
C ALA A 146 -1.09 -18.39 -11.20
N ASP A 147 -0.39 -18.68 -10.10
CA ASP A 147 -0.08 -20.04 -9.66
C ASP A 147 -1.35 -20.84 -9.35
N PHE A 148 -2.31 -20.21 -8.67
CA PHE A 148 -3.59 -20.82 -8.36
C PHE A 148 -4.35 -21.19 -9.63
N ARG A 149 -4.40 -20.28 -10.61
CA ARG A 149 -5.06 -20.57 -11.90
C ARG A 149 -4.38 -21.72 -12.64
N GLN A 150 -3.06 -21.78 -12.61
CA GLN A 150 -2.30 -22.85 -13.24
C GLN A 150 -2.53 -24.20 -12.56
N SER A 151 -2.55 -24.24 -11.23
CA SER A 151 -2.68 -25.48 -10.46
C SER A 151 -4.11 -26.00 -10.38
N GLU A 152 -5.10 -25.11 -10.24
CA GLU A 152 -6.49 -25.48 -10.01
C GLU A 152 -7.34 -25.45 -11.29
N GLY A 153 -6.80 -24.98 -12.41
CA GLY A 153 -7.53 -24.88 -13.69
C GLY A 153 -8.66 -23.85 -13.69
N ARG A 154 -8.76 -23.03 -12.62
CA ARG A 154 -9.75 -21.96 -12.47
C ARG A 154 -9.13 -20.73 -11.81
N GLY A 155 -9.70 -19.55 -12.03
CA GLY A 155 -9.27 -18.35 -11.32
C GLY A 155 -9.65 -18.37 -9.84
N ALA A 156 -8.80 -17.79 -9.01
CA ALA A 156 -9.03 -17.64 -7.58
C ALA A 156 -10.19 -16.69 -7.28
N LYS A 157 -10.95 -16.96 -6.22
CA LYS A 157 -11.94 -16.08 -5.64
C LYS A 157 -11.31 -15.35 -4.46
N VAL A 158 -11.22 -14.03 -4.53
CA VAL A 158 -10.46 -13.20 -3.58
C VAL A 158 -11.38 -12.28 -2.79
N LEU A 159 -11.13 -12.15 -1.50
CA LEU A 159 -11.71 -11.13 -0.62
C LEU A 159 -10.62 -10.13 -0.24
N ASN A 160 -10.84 -8.87 -0.59
CA ASN A 160 -9.94 -7.76 -0.28
C ASN A 160 -10.60 -6.86 0.77
N LEU A 161 -10.21 -7.00 2.03
CA LEU A 161 -10.70 -6.22 3.16
C LEU A 161 -9.83 -4.98 3.37
N PHE A 162 -10.47 -3.87 3.75
CA PHE A 162 -9.83 -2.55 3.85
C PHE A 162 -9.21 -2.14 2.52
N ALA A 163 -10.03 -2.31 1.48
CA ALA A 163 -9.58 -2.34 0.09
C ALA A 163 -9.01 -1.00 -0.42
N TYR A 164 -9.29 0.12 0.26
CA TYR A 164 -8.87 1.47 -0.14
C TYR A 164 -9.15 1.71 -1.64
N THR A 165 -8.14 2.03 -2.45
CA THR A 165 -8.24 2.23 -3.91
C THR A 165 -8.14 0.93 -4.70
N CYS A 166 -8.28 -0.22 -4.06
CA CYS A 166 -8.35 -1.56 -4.63
C CYS A 166 -7.08 -2.00 -5.40
N ALA A 167 -5.90 -1.53 -5.01
CA ALA A 167 -4.66 -1.89 -5.70
C ALA A 167 -4.36 -3.41 -5.64
N PHE A 168 -4.65 -4.08 -4.51
CA PHE A 168 -4.58 -5.53 -4.42
C PHE A 168 -5.56 -6.25 -5.37
N SER A 169 -6.74 -5.68 -5.55
CA SER A 169 -7.74 -6.24 -6.48
C SER A 169 -7.26 -6.20 -7.93
N VAL A 170 -6.64 -5.08 -8.34
CA VAL A 170 -6.01 -4.96 -9.66
C VAL A 170 -4.93 -6.03 -9.82
N ALA A 171 -4.04 -6.19 -8.84
CA ALA A 171 -2.98 -7.20 -8.87
C ALA A 171 -3.54 -8.64 -8.98
N ALA A 172 -4.55 -8.97 -8.18
CA ALA A 172 -5.19 -10.29 -8.21
C ALA A 172 -5.81 -10.61 -9.57
N LEU A 173 -6.56 -9.66 -10.16
CA LEU A 173 -7.21 -9.85 -11.46
C LEU A 173 -6.20 -9.92 -12.61
N GLN A 174 -5.12 -9.14 -12.57
CA GLN A 174 -4.02 -9.25 -13.52
C GLN A 174 -3.31 -10.62 -13.42
N GLY A 175 -3.24 -11.20 -12.22
CA GLY A 175 -2.76 -12.57 -12.01
C GLY A 175 -3.74 -13.66 -12.46
N GLY A 176 -4.97 -13.30 -12.86
CA GLY A 176 -5.97 -14.26 -13.36
C GLY A 176 -6.96 -14.73 -12.29
N ALA A 177 -7.16 -13.98 -11.20
CA ALA A 177 -8.27 -14.23 -10.30
C ALA A 177 -9.60 -14.15 -11.05
N ALA A 178 -10.57 -15.02 -10.68
CA ALA A 178 -11.88 -15.04 -11.31
C ALA A 178 -12.77 -13.88 -10.81
N HIS A 179 -12.65 -13.55 -9.53
CA HIS A 179 -13.45 -12.48 -8.93
C HIS A 179 -12.81 -11.96 -7.66
N VAL A 180 -12.87 -10.63 -7.46
CA VAL A 180 -12.44 -9.98 -6.22
C VAL A 180 -13.60 -9.22 -5.59
N THR A 181 -13.92 -9.55 -4.33
CA THR A 181 -14.84 -8.75 -3.51
C THR A 181 -14.04 -7.74 -2.71
N ASN A 182 -14.19 -6.45 -3.03
CA ASN A 182 -13.54 -5.35 -2.33
C ASN A 182 -14.49 -4.78 -1.27
N LEU A 183 -14.01 -4.65 -0.04
CA LEU A 183 -14.77 -4.04 1.05
C LEU A 183 -13.94 -2.93 1.72
N ASP A 184 -14.51 -1.74 1.78
CA ASP A 184 -13.97 -0.57 2.47
C ASP A 184 -15.10 0.36 2.92
N MET A 185 -14.92 1.08 4.01
CA MET A 185 -15.88 2.09 4.47
C MET A 185 -15.85 3.35 3.62
N ALA A 186 -14.69 3.69 3.06
CA ALA A 186 -14.46 4.91 2.30
C ALA A 186 -14.99 4.79 0.86
N ARG A 187 -16.25 5.20 0.66
CA ARG A 187 -16.91 5.16 -0.66
C ARG A 187 -16.11 5.87 -1.76
N GLY A 188 -15.44 6.99 -1.44
CA GLY A 188 -14.59 7.72 -2.37
C GLY A 188 -13.33 6.94 -2.79
N ALA A 189 -12.74 6.15 -1.87
CA ALA A 189 -11.61 5.28 -2.18
C ALA A 189 -12.03 4.15 -3.12
N LEU A 190 -13.18 3.51 -2.86
CA LEU A 190 -13.74 2.48 -3.76
C LEU A 190 -14.09 3.04 -5.15
N ALA A 191 -14.56 4.29 -5.24
CA ALA A 191 -14.79 4.93 -6.54
C ALA A 191 -13.48 5.12 -7.32
N THR A 192 -12.38 5.49 -6.64
CA THR A 192 -11.04 5.48 -7.26
C THR A 192 -10.62 4.06 -7.64
N GLY A 193 -10.94 3.06 -6.81
CA GLY A 193 -10.71 1.65 -7.11
C GLY A 193 -11.40 1.19 -8.40
N GLN A 194 -12.65 1.60 -8.64
CA GLN A 194 -13.36 1.34 -9.89
C GLN A 194 -12.66 1.98 -11.09
N GLN A 195 -12.15 3.21 -10.95
CA GLN A 195 -11.36 3.87 -11.99
C GLN A 195 -10.05 3.12 -12.24
N ASN A 196 -9.37 2.62 -11.20
CA ASN A 196 -8.17 1.80 -11.35
C ASN A 196 -8.47 0.51 -12.13
N HIS A 197 -9.60 -0.15 -11.90
CA HIS A 197 -10.00 -1.32 -12.69
C HIS A 197 -10.23 -0.96 -14.16
N GLN A 198 -10.88 0.16 -14.45
CA GLN A 198 -11.10 0.64 -15.81
C GLN A 198 -9.79 0.97 -16.52
N LEU A 199 -8.85 1.67 -15.84
CA LEU A 199 -7.53 2.00 -16.37
C LEU A 199 -6.73 0.77 -16.79
N ASN A 200 -6.92 -0.34 -16.08
CA ASN A 200 -6.26 -1.61 -16.36
C ASN A 200 -7.04 -2.53 -17.32
N GLY A 201 -8.14 -2.06 -17.91
CA GLY A 201 -8.95 -2.84 -18.84
C GLY A 201 -9.60 -4.08 -18.21
N LEU A 202 -9.78 -4.08 -16.88
CA LEU A 202 -10.34 -5.22 -16.16
C LEU A 202 -11.86 -5.29 -16.37
N ALA A 203 -12.36 -6.53 -16.58
CA ALA A 203 -13.77 -6.75 -16.83
C ALA A 203 -14.63 -6.32 -15.61
N PRO A 204 -15.72 -5.56 -15.80
CA PRO A 204 -16.56 -5.07 -14.70
C PRO A 204 -17.11 -6.16 -13.78
N GLN A 205 -17.42 -7.35 -14.34
CA GLN A 205 -17.91 -8.51 -13.59
C GLN A 205 -16.82 -9.19 -12.76
N GLY A 206 -15.54 -8.87 -12.97
CA GLY A 206 -14.40 -9.43 -12.23
C GLY A 206 -14.29 -8.87 -10.81
N ALA A 207 -15.01 -7.81 -10.44
CA ALA A 207 -14.93 -7.23 -9.12
C ALA A 207 -16.28 -6.73 -8.59
N SER A 208 -16.45 -6.83 -7.26
CA SER A 208 -17.54 -6.21 -6.51
C SER A 208 -16.97 -5.19 -5.53
N PHE A 209 -17.71 -4.08 -5.30
CA PHE A 209 -17.27 -2.98 -4.43
C PHE A 209 -18.32 -2.73 -3.36
N LEU A 210 -17.99 -3.02 -2.10
CA LEU A 210 -18.87 -2.95 -0.96
C LEU A 210 -18.44 -1.80 -0.05
N ALA A 211 -19.16 -0.67 -0.10
CA ALA A 211 -18.91 0.49 0.75
C ALA A 211 -19.56 0.29 2.13
N HIS A 212 -18.95 -0.57 2.96
CA HIS A 212 -19.51 -1.00 4.24
C HIS A 212 -18.43 -1.12 5.32
N ASP A 213 -18.86 -0.96 6.56
CA ASP A 213 -18.09 -1.41 7.73
C ASP A 213 -18.05 -2.94 7.75
N LEU A 214 -16.85 -3.50 7.88
CA LEU A 214 -16.61 -4.94 7.91
C LEU A 214 -17.38 -5.61 9.05
N PHE A 215 -17.29 -5.06 10.26
CA PHE A 215 -17.85 -5.68 11.47
C PHE A 215 -19.39 -5.70 11.49
N ASN A 216 -20.01 -4.84 10.68
CA ASN A 216 -21.46 -4.80 10.47
C ASN A 216 -21.91 -5.53 9.20
N SER A 217 -20.98 -6.13 8.45
CA SER A 217 -21.28 -6.66 7.09
C SER A 217 -20.85 -8.10 6.87
N TRP A 218 -20.55 -8.86 7.93
CA TRP A 218 -20.12 -10.27 7.81
C TRP A 218 -21.02 -11.12 6.94
N GLY A 219 -22.35 -10.98 7.08
CA GLY A 219 -23.29 -11.75 6.27
C GLY A 219 -23.20 -11.49 4.76
N LYS A 220 -22.76 -10.27 4.35
CA LYS A 220 -22.53 -9.96 2.93
C LYS A 220 -21.25 -10.62 2.43
N VAL A 221 -20.20 -10.58 3.25
CA VAL A 221 -18.89 -11.14 2.93
C VAL A 221 -18.97 -12.65 2.88
N THR A 222 -19.60 -13.29 3.88
CA THR A 222 -19.75 -14.75 3.95
C THR A 222 -20.55 -15.31 2.77
N ARG A 223 -21.62 -14.61 2.34
CA ARG A 223 -22.37 -15.04 1.12
C ARG A 223 -21.54 -15.02 -0.16
N GLY A 224 -20.53 -14.16 -0.23
CA GLY A 224 -19.58 -14.12 -1.33
C GLY A 224 -18.56 -15.26 -1.31
N GLY A 225 -18.33 -15.93 -0.18
CA GLY A 225 -17.35 -17.01 -0.02
C GLY A 225 -17.82 -18.42 -0.46
N PRO A 226 -17.04 -19.46 -0.16
CA PRO A 226 -15.70 -19.34 0.40
C PRO A 226 -14.69 -18.72 -0.56
N TYR A 227 -13.58 -18.19 -0.01
CA TYR A 227 -12.54 -17.51 -0.76
C TYR A 227 -11.24 -18.32 -0.79
N ASP A 228 -10.57 -18.31 -1.93
CA ASP A 228 -9.26 -18.94 -2.10
C ASP A 228 -8.15 -18.06 -1.50
N LEU A 229 -8.39 -16.73 -1.43
CA LEU A 229 -7.51 -15.77 -0.77
C LEU A 229 -8.34 -14.71 -0.03
N VAL A 230 -7.99 -14.45 1.22
CA VAL A 230 -8.46 -13.29 1.99
C VAL A 230 -7.27 -12.37 2.26
N ILE A 231 -7.36 -11.12 1.84
CA ILE A 231 -6.40 -10.07 2.12
C ILE A 231 -6.98 -9.19 3.22
N ALA A 232 -6.23 -8.97 4.29
CA ALA A 232 -6.60 -8.09 5.38
C ALA A 232 -5.45 -7.10 5.64
N ASP A 233 -5.64 -5.87 5.17
CA ASP A 233 -4.70 -4.75 5.32
C ASP A 233 -5.36 -3.60 6.11
N PRO A 234 -5.68 -3.82 7.40
CA PRO A 234 -6.36 -2.82 8.19
C PRO A 234 -5.44 -1.65 8.53
N PRO A 235 -6.00 -0.45 8.74
CA PRO A 235 -5.25 0.66 9.32
C PRO A 235 -4.79 0.28 10.74
N SER A 236 -3.60 0.75 11.15
CA SER A 236 -3.09 0.52 12.51
C SER A 236 -4.02 1.09 13.58
N TYR A 237 -4.50 2.29 13.36
CA TYR A 237 -5.45 2.98 14.21
C TYR A 237 -6.31 3.93 13.38
N GLN A 238 -7.61 3.68 13.33
CA GLN A 238 -8.59 4.60 12.75
C GLN A 238 -9.81 4.65 13.66
N LYS A 239 -9.99 5.76 14.37
CA LYS A 239 -11.13 5.96 15.27
C LYS A 239 -12.44 5.71 14.53
N GLY A 240 -13.26 4.76 15.08
CA GLY A 240 -14.54 4.39 14.49
C GLY A 240 -14.47 3.35 13.36
N SER A 241 -13.28 2.85 13.00
CA SER A 241 -13.11 1.81 11.98
C SER A 241 -12.36 0.60 12.52
N PHE A 242 -11.09 0.74 12.90
CA PHE A 242 -10.25 -0.38 13.31
C PHE A 242 -9.20 0.06 14.35
N VAL A 243 -9.05 -0.77 15.39
CA VAL A 243 -7.99 -0.66 16.40
C VAL A 243 -7.34 -2.05 16.51
N ALA A 244 -6.08 -2.18 16.10
CA ALA A 244 -5.40 -3.46 15.98
C ALA A 244 -5.54 -4.33 17.23
N THR A 245 -5.25 -3.82 18.42
CA THR A 245 -5.31 -4.54 19.70
C THR A 245 -6.72 -5.03 20.12
N LYS A 246 -7.79 -4.51 19.49
CA LYS A 246 -9.18 -4.90 19.79
C LYS A 246 -9.81 -5.71 18.68
N ASP A 247 -9.54 -5.30 17.44
CA ASP A 247 -10.34 -5.74 16.32
C ASP A 247 -9.67 -6.86 15.52
N TYR A 248 -8.33 -7.02 15.65
CA TYR A 248 -7.62 -8.07 14.95
C TYR A 248 -8.11 -9.48 15.34
N ALA A 249 -8.30 -9.72 16.64
CA ALA A 249 -8.88 -10.96 17.15
C ALA A 249 -10.29 -11.26 16.57
N ARG A 250 -11.13 -10.22 16.43
CA ARG A 250 -12.47 -10.35 15.83
C ARG A 250 -12.40 -10.72 14.35
N LEU A 251 -11.46 -10.17 13.62
CA LEU A 251 -11.21 -10.51 12.22
C LEU A 251 -10.72 -11.95 12.09
N LEU A 252 -9.71 -12.34 12.87
CA LEU A 252 -9.09 -13.66 12.81
C LEU A 252 -10.09 -14.79 13.09
N ARG A 253 -10.98 -14.63 14.08
CA ARG A 253 -12.03 -15.61 14.38
C ARG A 253 -12.99 -15.87 13.23
N ARG A 254 -13.08 -14.96 12.25
CA ARG A 254 -13.97 -15.11 11.09
C ARG A 254 -13.28 -15.72 9.87
N LEU A 255 -11.94 -15.75 9.84
CA LEU A 255 -11.21 -16.28 8.67
C LEU A 255 -11.53 -17.75 8.35
N PRO A 256 -11.67 -18.67 9.33
CA PRO A 256 -12.04 -20.05 9.03
C PRO A 256 -13.39 -20.21 8.32
N ASP A 257 -14.34 -19.29 8.56
CA ASP A 257 -15.65 -19.30 7.89
C ASP A 257 -15.61 -18.69 6.48
N LEU A 258 -14.57 -17.92 6.19
CA LEU A 258 -14.41 -17.20 4.92
C LEU A 258 -13.53 -17.95 3.93
N LEU A 259 -12.54 -18.69 4.42
CA LEU A 259 -11.55 -19.37 3.59
C LEU A 259 -12.07 -20.71 3.06
N ALA A 260 -11.76 -20.99 1.81
CA ALA A 260 -11.87 -22.33 1.25
C ALA A 260 -10.86 -23.28 1.94
N PRO A 261 -11.11 -24.61 1.96
CA PRO A 261 -10.11 -25.58 2.41
C PRO A 261 -8.79 -25.41 1.66
N GLY A 262 -7.68 -25.22 2.36
CA GLY A 262 -6.37 -24.93 1.77
C GLY A 262 -6.21 -23.49 1.24
N GLY A 263 -7.22 -22.64 1.39
CA GLY A 263 -7.17 -21.21 1.02
C GLY A 263 -6.11 -20.44 1.79
N ARG A 264 -5.75 -19.27 1.31
CA ARG A 264 -4.69 -18.45 1.92
C ARG A 264 -5.25 -17.15 2.52
N ALA A 265 -4.55 -16.66 3.54
CA ALA A 265 -4.78 -15.33 4.12
C ALA A 265 -3.49 -14.51 4.04
N LEU A 266 -3.57 -13.28 3.53
CA LEU A 266 -2.50 -12.28 3.61
C LEU A 266 -2.89 -11.29 4.70
N LEU A 267 -2.15 -11.30 5.82
CA LEU A 267 -2.43 -10.50 7.00
C LEU A 267 -1.38 -9.42 7.18
N CYS A 268 -1.80 -8.16 7.21
CA CYS A 268 -0.93 -7.00 7.30
C CYS A 268 -1.09 -6.32 8.67
N LEU A 269 0.02 -5.89 9.27
CA LEU A 269 0.05 -5.13 10.53
C LEU A 269 0.99 -3.94 10.38
N ASN A 270 0.41 -2.76 10.18
CA ASN A 270 1.12 -1.50 10.12
C ASN A 270 1.03 -0.76 11.47
N ALA A 271 1.61 -1.34 12.51
CA ALA A 271 1.66 -0.80 13.87
C ALA A 271 3.08 -0.95 14.41
N PRO A 272 3.88 0.14 14.44
CA PRO A 272 5.27 0.08 14.88
C PRO A 272 5.45 -0.36 16.34
N GLU A 273 4.43 -0.16 17.16
CA GLU A 273 4.41 -0.56 18.58
C GLU A 273 4.07 -2.03 18.82
N LEU A 274 3.60 -2.76 17.79
CA LEU A 274 3.24 -4.16 17.88
C LEU A 274 4.25 -5.01 17.10
N PRO A 275 5.01 -5.91 17.76
CA PRO A 275 6.01 -6.72 17.09
C PRO A 275 5.39 -7.82 16.20
N TRP A 276 6.20 -8.43 15.34
CA TRP A 276 5.79 -9.60 14.55
C TRP A 276 5.26 -10.75 15.41
N ALA A 277 5.89 -10.99 16.57
CA ALA A 277 5.45 -12.01 17.52
C ALA A 277 4.00 -11.80 17.96
N TRP A 278 3.57 -10.54 18.19
CA TRP A 278 2.19 -10.23 18.55
C TRP A 278 1.20 -10.70 17.46
N LEU A 279 1.48 -10.43 16.18
CA LEU A 279 0.61 -10.89 15.09
C LEU A 279 0.51 -12.42 15.05
N ARG A 280 1.62 -13.11 15.27
CA ARG A 280 1.65 -14.57 15.32
C ARG A 280 0.83 -15.12 16.47
N GLU A 281 1.01 -14.58 17.67
CA GLU A 281 0.23 -14.95 18.87
C GLU A 281 -1.27 -14.74 18.63
N GLN A 282 -1.67 -13.63 17.99
CA GLN A 282 -3.08 -13.41 17.65
C GLN A 282 -3.61 -14.47 16.69
N VAL A 283 -2.81 -14.87 15.67
CA VAL A 283 -3.21 -15.92 14.73
C VAL A 283 -3.30 -17.27 15.46
N ASP A 284 -2.30 -17.63 16.26
CA ASP A 284 -2.25 -18.91 16.99
C ASP A 284 -3.44 -19.04 17.98
N GLU A 285 -3.85 -17.93 18.63
CA GLU A 285 -4.95 -17.92 19.57
C GLU A 285 -6.33 -17.90 18.89
N HIS A 286 -6.49 -17.09 17.82
CA HIS A 286 -7.82 -16.78 17.29
C HIS A 286 -8.15 -17.42 15.95
N ALA A 287 -7.15 -17.98 15.27
CA ALA A 287 -7.29 -18.73 14.03
C ALA A 287 -6.28 -19.89 13.96
N PRO A 288 -6.26 -20.82 14.95
CA PRO A 288 -5.22 -21.85 15.08
C PRO A 288 -5.14 -22.81 13.90
N GLY A 289 -6.15 -22.84 13.03
CA GLY A 289 -6.11 -23.60 11.78
C GLY A 289 -5.32 -22.96 10.66
N LEU A 290 -4.79 -21.75 10.86
CA LEU A 290 -3.93 -21.05 9.89
C LEU A 290 -2.46 -21.35 10.16
N GLN A 291 -1.76 -21.88 9.17
CA GLN A 291 -0.32 -22.13 9.23
C GLN A 291 0.42 -21.02 8.48
N LEU A 292 1.45 -20.43 9.12
CA LEU A 292 2.33 -19.48 8.47
C LEU A 292 3.07 -20.15 7.30
N ILE A 293 2.98 -19.55 6.10
CA ILE A 293 3.75 -19.95 4.93
C ILE A 293 5.06 -19.16 4.91
N GLU A 294 4.94 -17.82 4.99
CA GLU A 294 6.09 -16.91 4.93
C GLU A 294 5.74 -15.53 5.52
N ARG A 295 6.77 -14.83 5.96
CA ARG A 295 6.72 -13.37 6.20
C ARG A 295 7.27 -12.69 4.95
N LEU A 296 6.46 -11.84 4.31
CA LEU A 296 6.89 -11.10 3.14
C LEU A 296 7.91 -10.03 3.54
N ALA A 297 8.93 -9.87 2.71
CA ALA A 297 9.81 -8.72 2.81
C ALA A 297 9.09 -7.45 2.33
N HIS A 298 9.40 -6.31 2.93
CA HIS A 298 9.03 -5.01 2.38
C HIS A 298 10.00 -4.59 1.27
N PRO A 299 9.64 -3.63 0.40
CA PRO A 299 10.59 -3.09 -0.57
C PRO A 299 11.83 -2.53 0.14
N PRO A 300 13.04 -2.69 -0.43
CA PRO A 300 14.30 -2.34 0.26
C PRO A 300 14.37 -0.90 0.78
N ALA A 301 13.71 0.04 0.10
CA ALA A 301 13.65 1.44 0.53
C ALA A 301 12.96 1.63 1.89
N PHE A 302 12.08 0.71 2.30
CA PHE A 302 11.35 0.76 3.58
C PHE A 302 12.02 -0.03 4.71
N ALA A 303 13.31 -0.34 4.58
CA ALA A 303 14.06 -1.00 5.64
C ALA A 303 14.07 -0.13 6.92
N ASP A 304 14.03 -0.78 8.08
CA ASP A 304 14.06 -0.17 9.41
C ASP A 304 15.21 -0.78 10.22
N VAL A 305 15.80 -0.02 11.15
CA VAL A 305 16.81 -0.54 12.11
C VAL A 305 16.24 -1.65 12.99
N ASP A 306 14.91 -1.62 13.20
CA ASP A 306 14.16 -2.67 13.89
C ASP A 306 13.08 -3.20 12.95
N ALA A 307 13.27 -4.41 12.42
CA ALA A 307 12.33 -5.04 11.49
C ALA A 307 10.92 -5.20 12.06
N ASP A 308 10.75 -5.13 13.37
CA ASP A 308 9.42 -5.21 14.02
C ASP A 308 8.68 -3.86 14.03
N ARG A 309 9.37 -2.75 13.75
CA ARG A 309 8.73 -1.44 13.55
C ARG A 309 8.23 -1.22 12.14
N ALA A 310 8.83 -1.91 11.16
CA ALA A 310 8.39 -1.88 9.78
C ALA A 310 6.99 -2.51 9.61
N LEU A 311 6.38 -2.31 8.44
CA LEU A 311 5.16 -3.01 8.04
C LEU A 311 5.37 -4.53 8.09
N LYS A 312 4.48 -5.24 8.76
CA LYS A 312 4.52 -6.71 8.90
C LYS A 312 3.45 -7.32 8.00
N VAL A 313 3.86 -8.23 7.11
CA VAL A 313 2.97 -8.93 6.19
C VAL A 313 3.24 -10.43 6.30
N GLY A 314 2.23 -11.20 6.66
CA GLY A 314 2.29 -12.65 6.76
C GLY A 314 1.34 -13.33 5.81
N ALA A 315 1.84 -14.32 5.06
CA ALA A 315 1.03 -15.22 4.28
C ALA A 315 0.78 -16.51 5.06
N TYR A 316 -0.48 -16.89 5.19
CA TYR A 316 -0.94 -18.05 5.93
C TYR A 316 -1.77 -18.97 5.04
N ARG A 317 -1.86 -20.25 5.39
CA ARG A 317 -2.69 -21.25 4.72
C ARG A 317 -3.66 -21.87 5.70
N ALA A 318 -4.92 -21.97 5.33
CA ALA A 318 -5.91 -22.76 6.06
C ALA A 318 -5.65 -24.27 5.89
N ALA A 319 -5.96 -25.06 6.91
CA ALA A 319 -5.90 -26.51 6.81
C ALA A 319 -6.73 -27.02 5.63
N ARG A 320 -6.24 -28.03 4.92
CA ARG A 320 -7.08 -28.83 4.01
C ARG A 320 -8.02 -29.66 4.89
N ARG A 321 -9.30 -29.71 4.57
CA ARG A 321 -10.17 -30.74 5.18
C ARG A 321 -9.58 -32.09 4.81
N THR A 322 -9.13 -32.83 5.81
CA THR A 322 -8.94 -34.27 5.68
C THR A 322 -10.33 -34.87 5.78
N ASP A 323 -10.82 -35.45 4.69
CA ASP A 323 -12.01 -36.27 4.66
C ASP A 323 -11.87 -37.46 5.63
#